data_c33d87647e16501a3a3b9fb3c81876f8
#
_entry.id   c33d87647e16501a3a3b9fb3c81876f8
#
_cell.length_a   1.000
_cell.length_b   1.000
_cell.length_c   1.000
_cell.angle_alpha   90.00
_cell.angle_beta   90.00
_cell.angle_gamma   90.00
#
_symmetry.space_group_name_H-M   'P 1'
#
loop_
_entity.id
_entity.type
_entity.pdbx_description
1 polymer ?
#
loop_
_entity_poly.entity_id
_entity_poly.type
_entity_poly.pdbx_seq_one_letter_code
_entity_poly.pdbx_strand_id
1 'polypeptide(L)'
;MSLRVDYQGGQLEFVADADRLIAAWAGPADADASDQADRIRSALEAPLDFPPLRQVVVPGDRVVIPFDPSLPAASVILGKIATILGEVGVESMIAMIDGRETASRDLAIPTGMTLEIHDPSDRTTLAYLATTEAGRRIYLNRLVADADCVIPVGRLGYDERIGARGPWSVIEPGLGDATYPAVSLLAPLRAKVEGSEEPTEVSRLLGSQFQIAGVPGRSGLLELIAGEASSVQIRGAAALDAAWLFNLDDRADLVIAGIGGPDRLATPADLVAGFRTALRAVNRGGKIALLTDLDLVAIREALRGPTLPGGDLEKALAWADVYLLSKAAADDVEDLGLLAIDRPSQAAKLAASAHSLVTISQADRTRTALLS
;
A
#
# COMPACT_ATOMS: atom_id res chain seq x y z
N MET A 1 -12.20 3.51 29.07
CA MET A 1 -11.30 4.43 28.35
C MET A 1 -11.93 4.87 27.03
N SER A 2 -11.63 6.08 26.54
CA SER A 2 -12.10 6.51 25.21
C SER A 2 -11.21 5.89 24.12
N LEU A 3 -11.83 5.32 23.12
CA LEU A 3 -11.18 4.72 21.95
C LEU A 3 -11.64 5.42 20.69
N ARG A 4 -10.76 5.45 19.69
CA ARG A 4 -11.01 6.02 18.37
C ARG A 4 -10.51 5.08 17.30
N VAL A 5 -11.31 4.87 16.26
CA VAL A 5 -10.95 4.13 15.05
C VAL A 5 -11.18 5.02 13.85
N ASP A 6 -10.10 5.36 13.15
CA ASP A 6 -10.16 6.14 11.91
C ASP A 6 -10.42 5.21 10.71
N TYR A 7 -11.29 5.62 9.78
CA TYR A 7 -11.61 4.92 8.54
C TYR A 7 -11.95 5.93 7.44
N GLN A 8 -12.04 5.48 6.18
CA GLN A 8 -12.53 6.34 5.11
C GLN A 8 -13.96 6.81 5.42
N GLY A 9 -14.19 8.11 5.29
CA GLY A 9 -15.50 8.73 5.56
C GLY A 9 -15.70 9.20 7.00
N GLY A 10 -14.78 8.89 7.92
CA GLY A 10 -14.92 9.39 9.29
C GLY A 10 -14.08 8.74 10.38
N GLN A 11 -14.59 8.86 11.57
CA GLN A 11 -14.01 8.27 12.78
C GLN A 11 -15.12 7.70 13.66
N LEU A 12 -14.85 6.55 14.26
CA LEU A 12 -15.68 5.98 15.31
C LEU A 12 -15.06 6.30 16.67
N GLU A 13 -15.77 7.03 17.51
CA GLU A 13 -15.39 7.27 18.91
C GLU A 13 -16.37 6.56 19.84
N PHE A 14 -15.85 5.86 20.84
CA PHE A 14 -16.66 5.16 21.83
C PHE A 14 -15.88 4.92 23.13
N VAL A 15 -16.61 4.58 24.18
CA VAL A 15 -16.02 4.20 25.48
C VAL A 15 -16.06 2.69 25.61
N ALA A 16 -14.91 2.10 25.93
CA ALA A 16 -14.80 0.68 26.27
C ALA A 16 -14.25 0.47 27.67
N ASP A 17 -14.57 -0.67 28.24
CA ASP A 17 -13.98 -1.15 29.48
C ASP A 17 -12.50 -1.49 29.25
N ALA A 18 -11.61 -0.96 30.09
CA ALA A 18 -10.18 -1.17 29.94
C ALA A 18 -9.79 -2.66 30.13
N ASP A 19 -10.51 -3.38 30.99
CA ASP A 19 -10.23 -4.79 31.28
C ASP A 19 -10.57 -5.72 30.10
N ARG A 20 -11.36 -5.23 29.14
CA ARG A 20 -11.73 -5.97 27.91
C ARG A 20 -10.85 -5.63 26.72
N LEU A 21 -10.08 -4.53 26.79
CA LEU A 21 -9.24 -4.10 25.70
C LEU A 21 -7.92 -4.87 25.69
N ILE A 22 -7.73 -5.76 24.71
CA ILE A 22 -6.45 -6.41 24.46
C ILE A 22 -5.46 -5.39 23.90
N ALA A 23 -5.84 -4.68 22.83
CA ALA A 23 -4.98 -3.69 22.22
C ALA A 23 -5.78 -2.67 21.37
N ALA A 24 -5.21 -1.47 21.22
CA ALA A 24 -5.72 -0.42 20.33
C ALA A 24 -4.59 0.10 19.44
N TRP A 25 -4.79 0.05 18.14
CA TRP A 25 -3.83 0.52 17.14
C TRP A 25 -4.37 1.73 16.41
N ALA A 26 -3.71 2.87 16.58
CA ALA A 26 -4.07 4.12 15.91
C ALA A 26 -3.22 4.42 14.66
N GLY A 27 -2.28 3.54 14.32
CA GLY A 27 -1.25 3.79 13.31
C GLY A 27 -0.03 4.53 13.90
N PRO A 28 1.01 4.78 13.09
CA PRO A 28 2.19 5.52 13.51
C PRO A 28 1.84 6.99 13.79
N ALA A 29 2.65 7.65 14.62
CA ALA A 29 2.60 9.10 14.73
C ALA A 29 2.97 9.74 13.39
N ASP A 30 2.28 10.83 13.02
CA ASP A 30 2.64 11.57 11.82
C ASP A 30 3.96 12.33 12.03
N ALA A 31 4.76 12.43 10.98
CA ALA A 31 5.94 13.29 10.98
C ALA A 31 5.53 14.76 10.85
N ASP A 32 6.32 15.66 11.43
CA ASP A 32 6.10 17.10 11.28
C ASP A 32 6.18 17.51 9.80
N ALA A 33 5.14 18.16 9.32
CA ALA A 33 5.06 18.61 7.93
C ALA A 33 5.98 19.81 7.63
N SER A 34 6.41 20.57 8.66
CA SER A 34 7.22 21.79 8.49
C SER A 34 8.56 21.51 7.80
N ASP A 35 9.18 20.36 8.08
CA ASP A 35 10.52 20.01 7.57
C ASP A 35 10.47 19.00 6.40
N GLN A 36 9.29 18.69 5.87
CA GLN A 36 9.11 17.63 4.87
C GLN A 36 9.94 17.87 3.60
N ALA A 37 9.94 19.10 3.09
CA ALA A 37 10.70 19.44 1.88
C ALA A 37 12.22 19.30 2.05
N ASP A 38 12.73 19.63 3.24
CA ASP A 38 14.15 19.51 3.56
C ASP A 38 14.55 18.04 3.78
N ARG A 39 13.69 17.25 4.41
CA ARG A 39 13.92 15.79 4.53
C ARG A 39 13.94 15.10 3.18
N ILE A 40 13.02 15.45 2.27
CA ILE A 40 13.01 14.92 0.90
C ILE A 40 14.30 15.30 0.19
N ARG A 41 14.71 16.57 0.26
CA ARG A 41 15.97 17.02 -0.34
C ARG A 41 17.18 16.26 0.24
N SER A 42 17.26 16.15 1.54
CA SER A 42 18.37 15.45 2.22
C SER A 42 18.47 13.99 1.80
N ALA A 43 17.35 13.28 1.66
CA ALA A 43 17.35 11.90 1.19
C ALA A 43 17.91 11.76 -0.23
N LEU A 44 17.63 12.72 -1.12
CA LEU A 44 18.12 12.71 -2.51
C LEU A 44 19.58 13.15 -2.65
N GLU A 45 20.06 14.01 -1.74
CA GLU A 45 21.44 14.52 -1.73
C GLU A 45 22.43 13.63 -0.95
N ALA A 46 21.95 12.87 0.04
CA ALA A 46 22.75 11.96 0.85
C ALA A 46 22.08 10.56 0.90
N PRO A 47 21.95 9.87 -0.25
CA PRO A 47 21.31 8.58 -0.34
C PRO A 47 22.14 7.48 0.31
N LEU A 48 21.49 6.33 0.59
CA LEU A 48 22.14 5.16 1.17
C LEU A 48 23.01 4.45 0.11
N ASP A 49 24.28 4.27 0.44
CA ASP A 49 25.25 3.47 -0.32
C ASP A 49 25.29 3.78 -1.84
N PHE A 50 24.93 5.01 -2.23
CA PHE A 50 24.91 5.47 -3.62
C PHE A 50 25.26 6.95 -3.72
N PRO A 51 25.79 7.43 -4.86
CA PRO A 51 25.99 8.86 -5.11
C PRO A 51 24.69 9.67 -5.06
N PRO A 52 24.75 10.99 -4.76
CA PRO A 52 23.60 11.88 -4.85
C PRO A 52 22.87 11.80 -6.19
N LEU A 53 21.54 12.01 -6.19
CA LEU A 53 20.70 11.89 -7.39
C LEU A 53 21.27 12.64 -8.60
N ARG A 54 21.86 13.84 -8.41
CA ARG A 54 22.49 14.61 -9.49
C ARG A 54 23.69 13.93 -10.15
N GLN A 55 24.25 12.86 -9.56
CA GLN A 55 25.35 12.07 -10.11
C GLN A 55 24.88 10.72 -10.68
N VAL A 56 23.60 10.42 -10.58
CA VAL A 56 22.99 9.20 -11.13
C VAL A 56 22.75 9.32 -12.62
N VAL A 57 22.58 10.56 -13.10
CA VAL A 57 22.26 10.89 -14.49
C VAL A 57 23.35 11.79 -15.09
N VAL A 58 23.40 11.83 -16.42
CA VAL A 58 24.28 12.74 -17.16
C VAL A 58 23.47 13.66 -18.09
N PRO A 59 24.05 14.81 -18.52
CA PRO A 59 23.38 15.68 -19.50
C PRO A 59 22.99 14.93 -20.77
N GLY A 60 21.75 15.08 -21.21
CA GLY A 60 21.21 14.41 -22.40
C GLY A 60 20.53 13.07 -22.14
N ASP A 61 20.52 12.56 -20.92
CA ASP A 61 19.78 11.33 -20.59
C ASP A 61 18.28 11.48 -20.75
N ARG A 62 17.62 10.43 -21.22
CA ARG A 62 16.17 10.25 -21.16
C ARG A 62 15.84 9.50 -19.89
N VAL A 63 15.22 10.20 -18.94
CA VAL A 63 14.95 9.64 -17.61
C VAL A 63 13.47 9.25 -17.49
N VAL A 64 13.22 8.00 -17.14
CA VAL A 64 11.87 7.52 -16.79
C VAL A 64 11.79 7.29 -15.27
N ILE A 65 10.72 7.80 -14.70
CA ILE A 65 10.44 7.75 -13.26
C ILE A 65 9.15 6.93 -13.07
N PRO A 66 9.24 5.59 -12.95
CA PRO A 66 8.13 4.77 -12.48
C PRO A 66 7.67 5.28 -11.11
N PHE A 67 6.38 5.58 -10.97
CA PHE A 67 5.89 6.32 -9.82
C PHE A 67 4.61 5.72 -9.23
N ASP A 68 4.55 5.57 -7.90
CA ASP A 68 3.33 5.22 -7.17
C ASP A 68 2.55 6.49 -6.81
N PRO A 69 1.40 6.77 -7.45
CA PRO A 69 0.62 7.99 -7.21
C PRO A 69 -0.03 8.03 -5.82
N SER A 70 -0.08 6.89 -5.11
CA SER A 70 -0.58 6.81 -3.73
C SER A 70 0.47 7.19 -2.67
N LEU A 71 1.69 7.54 -3.10
CA LEU A 71 2.76 7.98 -2.20
C LEU A 71 2.42 9.35 -1.60
N PRO A 72 2.41 9.50 -0.27
CA PRO A 72 2.23 10.81 0.36
C PRO A 72 3.30 11.81 -0.10
N ALA A 73 2.91 13.08 -0.25
CA ALA A 73 3.78 14.15 -0.76
C ALA A 73 4.30 13.95 -2.20
N ALA A 74 3.60 13.17 -3.01
CA ALA A 74 3.94 12.83 -4.39
C ALA A 74 4.45 14.03 -5.21
N SER A 75 3.66 15.11 -5.28
CA SER A 75 3.99 16.29 -6.06
C SER A 75 5.26 17.00 -5.55
N VAL A 76 5.51 17.00 -4.23
CA VAL A 76 6.73 17.58 -3.65
C VAL A 76 7.94 16.75 -4.02
N ILE A 77 7.83 15.42 -3.95
CA ILE A 77 8.92 14.50 -4.32
C ILE A 77 9.26 14.65 -5.81
N LEU A 78 8.25 14.58 -6.68
CA LEU A 78 8.45 14.78 -8.12
C LEU A 78 9.03 16.17 -8.44
N GLY A 79 8.58 17.23 -7.75
CA GLY A 79 9.11 18.57 -7.89
C GLY A 79 10.59 18.68 -7.55
N LYS A 80 11.05 18.03 -6.48
CA LYS A 80 12.46 18.00 -6.09
C LYS A 80 13.29 17.19 -7.09
N ILE A 81 12.81 16.04 -7.54
CA ILE A 81 13.46 15.23 -8.57
C ILE A 81 13.59 16.06 -9.87
N ALA A 82 12.50 16.66 -10.35
CA ALA A 82 12.51 17.47 -11.54
C ALA A 82 13.50 18.65 -11.49
N THR A 83 13.60 19.31 -10.33
CA THR A 83 14.58 20.40 -10.11
C THR A 83 16.01 19.88 -10.26
N ILE A 84 16.36 18.78 -9.56
CA ILE A 84 17.71 18.20 -9.60
C ILE A 84 18.08 17.73 -11.00
N LEU A 85 17.19 17.00 -11.67
CA LEU A 85 17.43 16.48 -13.02
C LEU A 85 17.52 17.60 -14.06
N GLY A 86 16.69 18.63 -13.93
CA GLY A 86 16.75 19.82 -14.79
C GLY A 86 18.05 20.61 -14.65
N GLU A 87 18.61 20.70 -13.43
CA GLU A 87 19.92 21.32 -13.18
C GLU A 87 21.07 20.54 -13.82
N VAL A 88 20.96 19.19 -13.91
CA VAL A 88 21.94 18.36 -14.63
C VAL A 88 21.81 18.52 -16.14
N GLY A 89 20.63 18.86 -16.67
CA GLY A 89 20.40 19.04 -18.10
C GLY A 89 20.05 17.75 -18.83
N VAL A 90 19.22 16.89 -18.23
CA VAL A 90 18.67 15.70 -18.91
C VAL A 90 17.81 16.11 -20.12
N GLU A 91 17.74 15.27 -21.15
CA GLU A 91 16.97 15.53 -22.37
C GLU A 91 15.46 15.50 -22.11
N SER A 92 15.01 14.50 -21.33
CA SER A 92 13.59 14.34 -20.99
C SER A 92 13.38 13.69 -19.64
N MET A 93 12.25 14.02 -19.01
CA MET A 93 11.77 13.46 -17.75
C MET A 93 10.34 12.96 -17.94
N ILE A 94 10.12 11.68 -17.73
CA ILE A 94 8.81 11.05 -17.87
C ILE A 94 8.43 10.39 -16.55
N ALA A 95 7.43 10.93 -15.84
CA ALA A 95 6.77 10.22 -14.75
C ALA A 95 5.81 9.19 -15.37
N MET A 96 5.92 7.94 -14.96
CA MET A 96 5.08 6.87 -15.50
C MET A 96 4.36 6.14 -14.36
N ILE A 97 3.04 6.00 -14.51
CA ILE A 97 2.18 5.34 -13.53
C ILE A 97 1.45 4.15 -14.14
N ASP A 98 1.12 3.18 -13.28
CA ASP A 98 0.24 2.06 -13.63
C ASP A 98 -1.18 2.57 -13.84
N GLY A 99 -1.79 2.34 -15.01
CA GLY A 99 -3.16 2.73 -15.32
C GLY A 99 -4.24 2.03 -14.48
N ARG A 100 -3.87 0.96 -13.75
CA ARG A 100 -4.74 0.30 -12.77
C ARG A 100 -4.84 1.09 -11.45
N GLU A 101 -3.93 2.03 -11.20
CA GLU A 101 -3.95 2.85 -9.98
C GLU A 101 -4.92 4.03 -10.14
N THR A 102 -5.96 4.07 -9.32
CA THR A 102 -7.04 5.06 -9.42
C THR A 102 -6.70 6.44 -8.82
N ALA A 103 -5.63 6.52 -8.02
CA ALA A 103 -5.21 7.75 -7.32
C ALA A 103 -4.52 8.81 -8.21
N SER A 104 -4.40 8.55 -9.53
CA SER A 104 -3.62 9.38 -10.46
C SER A 104 -4.28 10.71 -10.87
N ARG A 105 -5.56 10.94 -10.53
CA ARG A 105 -6.34 12.05 -11.13
C ARG A 105 -5.93 13.45 -10.67
N ASP A 106 -5.30 13.58 -9.49
CA ASP A 106 -4.96 14.87 -8.88
C ASP A 106 -3.44 15.08 -8.70
N LEU A 107 -2.61 14.29 -9.40
CA LEU A 107 -1.16 14.42 -9.32
C LEU A 107 -0.68 15.66 -10.07
N ALA A 108 -0.15 16.64 -9.34
CA ALA A 108 0.49 17.80 -9.95
C ALA A 108 1.86 17.42 -10.51
N ILE A 109 1.99 17.46 -11.83
CA ILE A 109 3.23 17.16 -12.55
C ILE A 109 4.09 18.43 -12.65
N PRO A 110 5.37 18.40 -12.26
CA PRO A 110 6.27 19.53 -12.35
C PRO A 110 6.51 19.98 -13.79
N THR A 111 6.78 21.27 -13.96
CA THR A 111 7.18 21.82 -15.26
C THR A 111 8.44 21.11 -15.78
N GLY A 112 8.45 20.74 -17.05
CA GLY A 112 9.56 20.02 -17.69
C GLY A 112 9.50 18.49 -17.54
N MET A 113 8.49 17.97 -16.82
CA MET A 113 8.20 16.54 -16.72
C MET A 113 6.89 16.23 -17.44
N THR A 114 6.80 15.10 -18.12
CA THR A 114 5.57 14.57 -18.71
C THR A 114 5.01 13.43 -17.88
N LEU A 115 3.69 13.23 -17.92
CA LEU A 115 3.03 12.07 -17.30
C LEU A 115 2.60 11.09 -18.38
N GLU A 116 3.00 9.86 -18.25
CA GLU A 116 2.55 8.73 -19.07
C GLU A 116 1.80 7.72 -18.21
N ILE A 117 0.71 7.18 -18.75
CA ILE A 117 -0.10 6.17 -18.07
C ILE A 117 0.08 4.85 -18.81
N HIS A 118 0.60 3.85 -18.10
CA HIS A 118 0.79 2.53 -18.65
C HIS A 118 -0.52 1.74 -18.69
N ASP A 119 -0.86 1.21 -19.87
CA ASP A 119 -1.93 0.23 -20.06
C ASP A 119 -1.31 -1.17 -20.26
N PRO A 120 -1.42 -2.09 -19.28
CA PRO A 120 -0.86 -3.43 -19.39
C PRO A 120 -1.55 -4.29 -20.48
N SER A 121 -2.72 -3.90 -20.95
CA SER A 121 -3.46 -4.59 -22.02
C SER A 121 -2.97 -4.20 -23.42
N ASP A 122 -2.34 -3.03 -23.57
CA ASP A 122 -1.79 -2.56 -24.85
C ASP A 122 -0.41 -3.16 -25.12
N ARG A 123 -0.41 -4.33 -25.74
CA ARG A 123 0.82 -5.03 -26.09
C ARG A 123 1.72 -4.28 -27.08
N THR A 124 1.23 -3.27 -27.78
CA THR A 124 2.03 -2.48 -28.73
C THR A 124 3.03 -1.57 -28.01
N THR A 125 2.73 -1.20 -26.77
CA THR A 125 3.60 -0.40 -25.91
C THR A 125 4.62 -1.19 -25.14
N LEU A 126 4.57 -2.53 -25.19
CA LEU A 126 5.46 -3.41 -24.46
C LEU A 126 6.75 -3.73 -25.26
N ALA A 127 7.84 -3.89 -24.53
CA ALA A 127 9.11 -4.40 -25.02
C ALA A 127 9.57 -5.59 -24.18
N TYR A 128 10.18 -6.58 -24.81
CA TYR A 128 10.81 -7.67 -24.10
C TYR A 128 12.08 -7.16 -23.38
N LEU A 129 12.17 -7.39 -22.09
CA LEU A 129 13.33 -7.05 -21.28
C LEU A 129 14.29 -8.23 -21.15
N ALA A 130 13.81 -9.31 -20.59
CA ALA A 130 14.64 -10.45 -20.20
C ALA A 130 13.78 -11.71 -19.93
N THR A 131 14.45 -12.81 -19.57
CA THR A 131 13.81 -13.98 -18.99
C THR A 131 14.37 -14.18 -17.58
N THR A 132 13.51 -14.36 -16.58
CA THR A 132 13.91 -14.62 -15.19
C THR A 132 14.59 -15.99 -15.05
N GLU A 133 15.25 -16.22 -13.93
CA GLU A 133 15.84 -17.53 -13.58
C GLU A 133 14.79 -18.64 -13.59
N ALA A 134 13.54 -18.33 -13.22
CA ALA A 134 12.40 -19.25 -13.29
C ALA A 134 11.85 -19.50 -14.71
N GLY A 135 12.41 -18.86 -15.74
CA GLY A 135 12.02 -19.02 -17.14
C GLY A 135 10.83 -18.14 -17.58
N ARG A 136 10.35 -17.20 -16.76
CA ARG A 136 9.30 -16.25 -17.14
C ARG A 136 9.87 -15.15 -18.03
N ARG A 137 9.22 -14.89 -19.17
CA ARG A 137 9.54 -13.75 -20.04
C ARG A 137 8.96 -12.47 -19.44
N ILE A 138 9.80 -11.45 -19.31
CA ILE A 138 9.43 -10.13 -18.78
C ILE A 138 9.22 -9.16 -19.92
N TYR A 139 8.06 -8.54 -19.95
CA TYR A 139 7.72 -7.47 -20.85
C TYR A 139 7.40 -6.24 -20.02
N LEU A 140 8.08 -5.12 -20.28
CA LEU A 140 7.83 -3.83 -19.64
C LEU A 140 7.39 -2.80 -20.69
N ASN A 141 6.83 -1.69 -20.21
CA ASN A 141 6.57 -0.57 -21.09
C ASN A 141 7.87 -0.18 -21.83
N ARG A 142 7.76 0.04 -23.13
CA ARG A 142 8.91 0.32 -24.01
C ARG A 142 9.68 1.57 -23.56
N LEU A 143 8.99 2.62 -23.07
CA LEU A 143 9.66 3.82 -22.58
C LEU A 143 10.59 3.53 -21.41
N VAL A 144 10.20 2.57 -20.54
CA VAL A 144 11.04 2.12 -19.42
C VAL A 144 12.22 1.28 -19.91
N ALA A 145 11.95 0.35 -20.84
CA ALA A 145 13.00 -0.55 -21.38
C ALA A 145 14.05 0.19 -22.21
N ASP A 146 13.65 1.28 -22.89
CA ASP A 146 14.51 2.06 -23.78
C ASP A 146 15.10 3.32 -23.10
N ALA A 147 14.82 3.57 -21.80
CA ALA A 147 15.34 4.71 -21.05
C ALA A 147 16.84 4.61 -20.79
N ASP A 148 17.53 5.76 -20.79
CA ASP A 148 18.95 5.80 -20.42
C ASP A 148 19.13 5.67 -18.89
N CYS A 149 18.16 6.16 -18.10
CA CYS A 149 18.11 5.99 -16.66
C CYS A 149 16.66 5.77 -16.16
N VAL A 150 16.47 4.80 -15.27
CA VAL A 150 15.19 4.50 -14.62
C VAL A 150 15.30 4.71 -13.12
N ILE A 151 14.49 5.64 -12.58
CA ILE A 151 14.48 6.02 -11.17
C ILE A 151 13.10 5.70 -10.59
N PRO A 152 12.85 4.51 -10.07
CA PRO A 152 11.56 4.15 -9.50
C PRO A 152 11.34 4.83 -8.15
N VAL A 153 10.12 5.33 -7.96
CA VAL A 153 9.67 6.00 -6.74
C VAL A 153 8.41 5.30 -6.24
N GLY A 154 8.50 4.57 -5.15
CA GLY A 154 7.40 3.75 -4.66
C GLY A 154 7.07 3.97 -3.20
N ARG A 155 5.80 3.78 -2.85
CA ARG A 155 5.31 3.72 -1.48
C ARG A 155 5.61 2.35 -0.90
N LEU A 156 6.23 2.32 0.27
CA LEU A 156 6.37 1.08 1.03
C LEU A 156 5.02 0.63 1.62
N GLY A 157 4.79 -0.64 1.61
CA GLY A 157 3.58 -1.24 2.17
C GLY A 157 3.62 -2.76 2.13
N TYR A 158 2.82 -3.38 2.97
CA TYR A 158 2.62 -4.82 2.92
C TYR A 158 1.72 -5.18 1.73
N ASP A 159 2.14 -6.15 0.96
CA ASP A 159 1.35 -6.73 -0.12
C ASP A 159 1.60 -8.24 -0.16
N GLU A 160 0.61 -8.99 0.20
CA GLU A 160 0.75 -10.44 0.32
C GLU A 160 0.90 -11.15 -1.04
N ARG A 161 0.56 -10.47 -2.13
CA ARG A 161 0.71 -11.00 -3.50
C ARG A 161 2.17 -11.04 -3.92
N ILE A 162 2.92 -10.00 -3.52
CA ILE A 162 4.32 -9.78 -3.90
C ILE A 162 5.26 -9.64 -2.70
N GLY A 163 4.77 -9.87 -1.47
CA GLY A 163 5.51 -9.73 -0.21
C GLY A 163 5.48 -8.31 0.33
N ALA A 164 6.13 -7.38 -0.36
CA ALA A 164 6.12 -5.96 -0.02
C ALA A 164 6.05 -5.11 -1.28
N ARG A 165 5.31 -4.02 -1.20
CA ARG A 165 5.34 -2.94 -2.20
C ARG A 165 6.52 -2.02 -1.90
N GLY A 166 7.07 -1.46 -2.97
CA GLY A 166 8.16 -0.49 -2.91
C GLY A 166 8.55 -0.04 -4.32
N PRO A 167 9.69 0.62 -4.51
CA PRO A 167 10.15 1.08 -5.82
C PRO A 167 10.22 -0.05 -6.86
N TRP A 168 10.64 -1.26 -6.45
CA TRP A 168 10.69 -2.44 -7.32
C TRP A 168 9.33 -2.84 -7.87
N SER A 169 8.27 -2.74 -7.07
CA SER A 169 6.92 -3.14 -7.47
C SER A 169 6.25 -2.14 -8.41
N VAL A 170 6.71 -0.89 -8.46
CA VAL A 170 6.26 0.09 -9.44
C VAL A 170 6.75 -0.27 -10.85
N ILE A 171 7.93 -0.93 -10.94
CA ILE A 171 8.43 -1.46 -12.21
C ILE A 171 7.68 -2.75 -12.57
N GLU A 172 7.71 -3.73 -11.68
CA GLU A 172 7.07 -5.03 -11.89
C GLU A 172 6.28 -5.44 -10.63
N PRO A 173 4.98 -5.65 -10.74
CA PRO A 173 4.16 -5.75 -11.96
C PRO A 173 3.57 -4.42 -12.45
N GLY A 174 3.97 -3.25 -11.90
CA GLY A 174 3.34 -1.96 -12.17
C GLY A 174 3.36 -1.54 -13.63
N LEU A 175 4.50 -1.67 -14.32
CA LEU A 175 4.68 -1.25 -15.71
C LEU A 175 4.92 -2.43 -16.67
N GLY A 176 4.59 -3.66 -16.21
CA GLY A 176 4.66 -4.87 -16.99
C GLY A 176 3.31 -5.38 -17.51
N ASP A 177 3.34 -6.52 -18.20
CA ASP A 177 2.15 -7.24 -18.65
C ASP A 177 1.63 -8.24 -17.60
N ALA A 178 2.26 -8.30 -16.44
CA ALA A 178 1.93 -9.25 -15.39
C ALA A 178 0.60 -8.91 -14.70
N THR A 179 -0.15 -9.94 -14.39
CA THR A 179 -1.33 -9.85 -13.54
C THR A 179 -0.94 -10.16 -12.10
N TYR A 180 -1.52 -9.43 -11.16
CA TYR A 180 -1.33 -9.75 -9.75
C TYR A 180 -1.95 -11.12 -9.42
N PRO A 181 -1.24 -11.99 -8.69
CA PRO A 181 -1.82 -13.26 -8.25
C PRO A 181 -2.97 -13.03 -7.27
N ALA A 182 -3.94 -13.93 -7.27
CA ALA A 182 -4.98 -13.97 -6.25
C ALA A 182 -4.38 -14.35 -4.88
N VAL A 183 -4.87 -13.72 -3.81
CA VAL A 183 -4.37 -13.97 -2.45
C VAL A 183 -5.51 -14.34 -1.51
N SER A 184 -5.36 -15.45 -0.81
CA SER A 184 -6.33 -15.92 0.18
C SER A 184 -6.44 -14.99 1.39
N LEU A 185 -7.67 -14.71 1.84
CA LEU A 185 -7.95 -13.99 3.09
C LEU A 185 -7.32 -14.69 4.31
N LEU A 186 -7.21 -16.00 4.27
CA LEU A 186 -6.69 -16.85 5.35
C LEU A 186 -5.24 -17.29 5.12
N ALA A 187 -4.56 -16.82 4.08
CA ALA A 187 -3.17 -17.19 3.85
C ALA A 187 -2.30 -16.82 5.06
N PRO A 188 -1.34 -17.69 5.43
CA PRO A 188 -0.43 -17.41 6.53
C PRO A 188 0.38 -16.14 6.26
N LEU A 189 0.75 -15.43 7.32
CA LEU A 189 1.64 -14.30 7.25
C LEU A 189 3.02 -14.77 6.78
N ARG A 190 3.61 -14.12 5.78
CA ARG A 190 5.02 -14.32 5.48
C ARG A 190 5.86 -13.73 6.63
N ALA A 191 6.83 -14.48 7.12
CA ALA A 191 7.58 -14.15 8.34
C ALA A 191 8.40 -12.85 8.22
N LYS A 192 8.77 -12.44 7.00
CA LYS A 192 9.53 -11.21 6.73
C LYS A 192 8.87 -10.42 5.61
N VAL A 193 8.96 -9.08 5.67
CA VAL A 193 8.76 -8.20 4.54
C VAL A 193 10.00 -8.30 3.64
N GLU A 194 10.17 -9.46 3.04
CA GLU A 194 11.09 -9.60 1.92
C GLU A 194 10.30 -9.13 0.69
N GLY A 195 10.85 -8.19 -0.06
CA GLY A 195 10.34 -7.87 -1.37
C GLY A 195 10.15 -9.15 -2.14
N SER A 196 9.17 -9.26 -3.00
CA SER A 196 9.09 -10.41 -3.89
C SER A 196 10.42 -10.52 -4.63
N GLU A 197 11.03 -11.70 -4.63
CA GLU A 197 12.30 -11.93 -5.32
C GLU A 197 12.19 -11.52 -6.79
N GLU A 198 11.07 -11.79 -7.42
CA GLU A 198 10.85 -11.53 -8.83
C GLU A 198 10.78 -10.03 -9.21
N PRO A 199 9.99 -9.14 -8.56
CA PRO A 199 10.07 -7.71 -8.83
C PRO A 199 11.46 -7.12 -8.59
N THR A 200 12.19 -7.60 -7.59
CA THR A 200 13.58 -7.19 -7.33
C THR A 200 14.51 -7.67 -8.44
N GLU A 201 14.36 -8.90 -8.91
CA GLU A 201 15.11 -9.42 -10.05
C GLU A 201 14.87 -8.60 -11.32
N VAL A 202 13.60 -8.28 -11.63
CA VAL A 202 13.27 -7.45 -12.80
C VAL A 202 13.87 -6.06 -12.69
N SER A 203 13.81 -5.42 -11.53
CA SER A 203 14.44 -4.12 -11.27
C SER A 203 15.97 -4.17 -11.50
N ARG A 204 16.61 -5.25 -11.07
CA ARG A 204 18.04 -5.49 -11.30
C ARG A 204 18.37 -5.75 -12.77
N LEU A 205 17.56 -6.53 -13.48
CA LEU A 205 17.71 -6.80 -14.93
C LEU A 205 17.55 -5.52 -15.75
N LEU A 206 16.68 -4.60 -15.32
CA LEU A 206 16.51 -3.29 -15.93
C LEU A 206 17.69 -2.33 -15.65
N GLY A 207 18.55 -2.65 -14.67
CA GLY A 207 19.67 -1.79 -14.27
C GLY A 207 19.25 -0.61 -13.37
N SER A 208 18.05 -0.66 -12.78
CA SER A 208 17.55 0.36 -11.85
C SER A 208 18.22 0.23 -10.48
N GLN A 209 19.44 0.79 -10.36
CA GLN A 209 20.25 0.70 -9.14
C GLN A 209 19.88 1.75 -8.09
N PHE A 210 19.49 2.95 -8.52
CA PHE A 210 19.03 4.01 -7.62
C PHE A 210 17.54 3.97 -7.47
N GLN A 211 17.05 3.83 -6.23
CA GLN A 211 15.63 3.71 -5.92
C GLN A 211 15.21 4.70 -4.83
N ILE A 212 13.94 5.08 -4.84
CA ILE A 212 13.35 6.01 -3.87
C ILE A 212 12.11 5.36 -3.26
N ALA A 213 12.12 5.14 -1.95
CA ALA A 213 11.05 4.54 -1.19
C ALA A 213 10.46 5.52 -0.17
N GLY A 214 9.14 5.65 -0.13
CA GLY A 214 8.46 6.43 0.89
C GLY A 214 7.75 5.56 1.91
N VAL A 215 8.03 5.79 3.19
CA VAL A 215 7.27 5.20 4.30
C VAL A 215 6.07 6.07 4.58
N PRO A 216 4.84 5.58 4.37
CA PRO A 216 3.66 6.36 4.68
C PRO A 216 3.47 6.48 6.20
N GLY A 217 3.11 7.68 6.66
CA GLY A 217 2.54 7.91 7.99
C GLY A 217 1.04 7.69 8.00
N ARG A 218 0.40 8.08 9.08
CA ARG A 218 -1.06 7.99 9.21
C ARG A 218 -1.78 8.90 8.20
N SER A 219 -1.32 10.13 8.02
CA SER A 219 -1.88 11.11 7.09
C SER A 219 -0.87 11.67 6.08
N GLY A 220 0.44 11.49 6.29
CA GLY A 220 1.49 12.07 5.46
C GLY A 220 2.66 11.13 5.19
N LEU A 221 3.77 11.70 4.73
CA LEU A 221 5.04 10.98 4.54
C LEU A 221 5.81 10.96 5.86
N LEU A 222 6.07 9.76 6.38
CA LEU A 222 6.85 9.57 7.60
C LEU A 222 8.36 9.69 7.32
N GLU A 223 8.84 9.01 6.29
CA GLU A 223 10.25 8.99 5.90
C GLU A 223 10.37 8.81 4.38
N LEU A 224 11.40 9.43 3.76
CA LEU A 224 11.83 9.12 2.41
C LEU A 224 13.22 8.50 2.48
N ILE A 225 13.39 7.37 1.83
CA ILE A 225 14.63 6.60 1.77
C ILE A 225 15.04 6.54 0.30
N ALA A 226 16.25 6.99 -0.02
CA ALA A 226 16.79 6.92 -1.37
C ALA A 226 18.17 6.28 -1.35
N GLY A 227 18.58 5.61 -2.43
CA GLY A 227 19.90 5.01 -2.53
C GLY A 227 19.98 3.77 -3.38
N GLU A 228 20.99 2.96 -3.08
CA GLU A 228 21.20 1.66 -3.72
C GLU A 228 20.01 0.72 -3.43
N ALA A 229 19.57 -0.01 -4.44
CA ALA A 229 18.33 -0.80 -4.43
C ALA A 229 18.21 -1.76 -3.23
N SER A 230 19.26 -2.51 -2.92
CA SER A 230 19.23 -3.47 -1.79
C SER A 230 19.27 -2.76 -0.44
N SER A 231 20.01 -1.67 -0.31
CA SER A 231 20.07 -0.84 0.90
C SER A 231 18.72 -0.17 1.18
N VAL A 232 18.05 0.32 0.13
CA VAL A 232 16.68 0.87 0.21
C VAL A 232 15.69 -0.22 0.62
N GLN A 233 15.80 -1.43 0.09
CA GLN A 233 14.92 -2.54 0.44
C GLN A 233 15.09 -2.95 1.91
N ILE A 234 16.31 -3.14 2.38
CA ILE A 234 16.60 -3.55 3.76
C ILE A 234 16.15 -2.46 4.75
N ARG A 235 16.57 -1.21 4.51
CA ARG A 235 16.22 -0.08 5.38
C ARG A 235 14.71 0.20 5.36
N GLY A 236 14.11 0.10 4.17
CA GLY A 236 12.68 0.30 3.95
C GLY A 236 11.81 -0.73 4.66
N ALA A 237 12.19 -2.02 4.62
CA ALA A 237 11.48 -3.09 5.33
C ALA A 237 11.52 -2.83 6.85
N ALA A 238 12.68 -2.48 7.40
CA ALA A 238 12.81 -2.17 8.82
C ALA A 238 11.97 -0.93 9.23
N ALA A 239 11.95 0.12 8.38
CA ALA A 239 11.17 1.32 8.64
C ALA A 239 9.65 1.06 8.55
N LEU A 240 9.23 0.23 7.58
CA LEU A 240 7.83 -0.18 7.43
C LEU A 240 7.36 -0.99 8.65
N ASP A 241 8.15 -1.98 9.10
CA ASP A 241 7.82 -2.78 10.28
C ASP A 241 7.79 -1.92 11.54
N ALA A 242 8.74 -1.00 11.73
CA ALA A 242 8.73 -0.07 12.86
C ALA A 242 7.48 0.83 12.88
N ALA A 243 6.95 1.19 11.69
CA ALA A 243 5.78 2.06 11.56
C ALA A 243 4.44 1.29 11.59
N TRP A 244 4.34 0.12 10.96
CA TRP A 244 3.06 -0.50 10.65
C TRP A 244 2.91 -1.96 11.11
N LEU A 245 3.90 -2.53 11.79
CA LEU A 245 3.77 -3.85 12.41
C LEU A 245 3.06 -3.70 13.76
N PHE A 246 1.89 -4.30 13.87
CA PHE A 246 1.09 -4.33 15.08
C PHE A 246 1.19 -5.71 15.75
N ASN A 247 1.95 -5.79 16.81
CA ASN A 247 2.10 -7.00 17.60
C ASN A 247 0.95 -7.13 18.60
N LEU A 248 0.36 -8.32 18.65
CA LEU A 248 -0.71 -8.70 19.58
C LEU A 248 -0.26 -9.85 20.45
N ASP A 249 -0.55 -9.76 21.75
CA ASP A 249 -0.33 -10.85 22.71
C ASP A 249 -1.36 -11.96 22.54
N ASP A 250 -2.61 -11.61 22.15
CA ASP A 250 -3.70 -12.57 21.97
C ASP A 250 -4.74 -12.05 20.96
N ARG A 251 -5.60 -12.93 20.49
CA ARG A 251 -6.75 -12.60 19.64
C ARG A 251 -7.94 -12.15 20.49
N ALA A 252 -8.82 -11.34 19.89
CA ALA A 252 -10.03 -10.84 20.54
C ALA A 252 -11.30 -11.50 20.02
N ASP A 253 -12.37 -11.45 20.84
CA ASP A 253 -13.72 -11.86 20.41
C ASP A 253 -14.37 -10.84 19.47
N LEU A 254 -13.94 -9.58 19.54
CA LEU A 254 -14.34 -8.54 18.61
C LEU A 254 -13.11 -7.76 18.10
N VAL A 255 -13.02 -7.60 16.79
CA VAL A 255 -12.07 -6.70 16.15
C VAL A 255 -12.86 -5.59 15.42
N ILE A 256 -12.56 -4.33 15.72
CA ILE A 256 -13.06 -3.18 14.96
C ILE A 256 -11.93 -2.64 14.11
N ALA A 257 -12.08 -2.73 12.79
CA ALA A 257 -11.04 -2.38 11.82
C ALA A 257 -11.51 -1.29 10.87
N GLY A 258 -10.85 -0.14 10.89
CA GLY A 258 -11.07 0.95 9.93
C GLY A 258 -10.24 0.73 8.67
N ILE A 259 -10.86 0.87 7.50
CA ILE A 259 -10.26 0.76 6.18
C ILE A 259 -10.13 2.15 5.57
N GLY A 260 -8.97 2.48 5.03
CA GLY A 260 -8.68 3.84 4.58
C GLY A 260 -8.39 4.78 5.75
N GLY A 261 -8.47 6.06 5.52
CA GLY A 261 -8.28 7.10 6.54
C GLY A 261 -9.18 8.29 6.27
N PRO A 262 -9.25 9.27 7.19
CA PRO A 262 -10.12 10.43 7.02
C PRO A 262 -9.85 11.18 5.71
N ASP A 263 -8.57 11.28 5.33
CA ASP A 263 -8.09 12.02 4.16
C ASP A 263 -7.60 11.11 3.03
N ARG A 264 -7.91 9.80 3.09
CA ARG A 264 -7.46 8.83 2.09
C ARG A 264 -8.61 7.92 1.64
N LEU A 265 -8.84 7.92 0.34
CA LEU A 265 -9.78 6.99 -0.29
C LEU A 265 -9.24 5.55 -0.19
N ALA A 266 -10.11 4.64 0.18
CA ALA A 266 -9.83 3.21 0.14
C ALA A 266 -10.12 2.65 -1.25
N THR A 267 -9.41 1.60 -1.61
CA THR A 267 -9.58 0.84 -2.84
C THR A 267 -10.17 -0.55 -2.52
N PRO A 268 -10.66 -1.31 -3.52
CA PRO A 268 -11.03 -2.71 -3.33
C PRO A 268 -9.91 -3.56 -2.68
N ALA A 269 -8.67 -3.33 -3.07
CA ALA A 269 -7.51 -4.02 -2.50
C ALA A 269 -7.28 -3.68 -1.02
N ASP A 270 -7.55 -2.43 -0.62
CA ASP A 270 -7.47 -2.00 0.79
C ASP A 270 -8.51 -2.73 1.65
N LEU A 271 -9.73 -2.96 1.14
CA LEU A 271 -10.73 -3.74 1.87
C LEU A 271 -10.26 -5.17 2.12
N VAL A 272 -9.69 -5.83 1.12
CA VAL A 272 -9.12 -7.19 1.27
C VAL A 272 -7.98 -7.19 2.29
N ALA A 273 -7.07 -6.23 2.21
CA ALA A 273 -5.93 -6.13 3.12
C ALA A 273 -6.36 -5.90 4.58
N GLY A 274 -7.30 -4.96 4.81
CA GLY A 274 -7.83 -4.69 6.14
C GLY A 274 -8.64 -5.85 6.71
N PHE A 275 -9.41 -6.55 5.89
CA PHE A 275 -10.14 -7.75 6.30
C PHE A 275 -9.18 -8.87 6.73
N ARG A 276 -8.09 -9.09 5.99
CA ARG A 276 -7.03 -10.05 6.38
C ARG A 276 -6.38 -9.67 7.70
N THR A 277 -6.08 -8.40 7.91
CA THR A 277 -5.53 -7.87 9.16
C THR A 277 -6.47 -8.17 10.33
N ALA A 278 -7.77 -7.94 10.16
CA ALA A 278 -8.78 -8.22 11.17
C ALA A 278 -8.95 -9.73 11.44
N LEU A 279 -8.94 -10.57 10.40
CA LEU A 279 -9.02 -12.03 10.53
C LEU A 279 -7.88 -12.62 11.36
N ARG A 280 -6.70 -12.02 11.35
CA ARG A 280 -5.55 -12.45 12.16
C ARG A 280 -5.69 -12.08 13.63
N ALA A 281 -6.44 -11.01 13.91
CA ALA A 281 -6.65 -10.50 15.26
C ALA A 281 -7.89 -11.07 15.97
N VAL A 282 -8.79 -11.76 15.25
CA VAL A 282 -10.04 -12.27 15.79
C VAL A 282 -9.95 -13.74 16.16
N ASN A 283 -10.59 -14.12 17.27
CA ASN A 283 -10.81 -15.52 17.65
C ASN A 283 -11.72 -16.23 16.64
N ARG A 284 -11.56 -17.56 16.51
CA ARG A 284 -12.52 -18.35 15.75
C ARG A 284 -13.90 -18.29 16.43
N GLY A 285 -14.93 -17.99 15.64
CA GLY A 285 -16.29 -17.75 16.13
C GLY A 285 -16.47 -16.35 16.74
N GLY A 286 -15.46 -15.48 16.65
CA GLY A 286 -15.55 -14.09 17.06
C GLY A 286 -16.22 -13.21 16.02
N LYS A 287 -16.12 -11.89 16.20
CA LYS A 287 -16.78 -10.88 15.38
C LYS A 287 -15.76 -9.89 14.81
N ILE A 288 -15.97 -9.48 13.57
CA ILE A 288 -15.21 -8.41 12.92
C ILE A 288 -16.18 -7.31 12.51
N ALA A 289 -15.88 -6.06 12.84
CA ALA A 289 -16.57 -4.88 12.31
C ALA A 289 -15.61 -4.12 11.39
N LEU A 290 -15.80 -4.23 10.07
CA LEU A 290 -15.07 -3.47 9.05
C LEU A 290 -15.79 -2.13 8.83
N LEU A 291 -15.05 -1.03 8.94
CA LEU A 291 -15.56 0.33 8.75
C LEU A 291 -14.92 0.95 7.51
N THR A 292 -15.73 1.34 6.53
CA THR A 292 -15.27 1.97 5.28
C THR A 292 -16.38 2.86 4.71
N ASP A 293 -16.04 3.61 3.66
CA ASP A 293 -16.98 4.42 2.88
C ASP A 293 -17.03 3.94 1.40
N LEU A 294 -16.61 2.69 1.15
CA LEU A 294 -16.68 2.08 -0.17
C LEU A 294 -18.13 1.84 -0.60
N ASP A 295 -18.38 1.99 -1.89
CA ASP A 295 -19.65 1.64 -2.50
C ASP A 295 -19.76 0.15 -2.83
N LEU A 296 -20.94 -0.27 -3.26
CA LEU A 296 -21.22 -1.67 -3.61
C LEU A 296 -20.31 -2.21 -4.73
N VAL A 297 -19.98 -1.38 -5.72
CA VAL A 297 -19.14 -1.81 -6.85
C VAL A 297 -17.75 -2.17 -6.37
N ALA A 298 -17.14 -1.30 -5.57
CA ALA A 298 -15.82 -1.55 -4.98
C ALA A 298 -15.81 -2.74 -4.01
N ILE A 299 -16.89 -2.91 -3.21
CA ILE A 299 -17.03 -4.06 -2.30
C ILE A 299 -17.16 -5.37 -3.08
N ARG A 300 -17.96 -5.42 -4.13
CA ARG A 300 -18.09 -6.61 -4.99
C ARG A 300 -16.80 -6.94 -5.70
N GLU A 301 -16.08 -5.95 -6.20
CA GLU A 301 -14.75 -6.12 -6.79
C GLU A 301 -13.76 -6.72 -5.78
N ALA A 302 -13.74 -6.22 -4.54
CA ALA A 302 -12.89 -6.72 -3.48
C ALA A 302 -13.19 -8.18 -3.12
N LEU A 303 -14.47 -8.51 -2.88
CA LEU A 303 -14.85 -9.76 -2.23
C LEU A 303 -15.30 -10.87 -3.21
N ARG A 304 -15.63 -10.51 -4.45
CA ARG A 304 -16.09 -11.43 -5.51
C ARG A 304 -15.27 -11.29 -6.80
N GLY A 305 -14.29 -10.37 -6.83
CA GLY A 305 -13.41 -10.14 -7.98
C GLY A 305 -12.34 -11.22 -8.14
N PRO A 306 -11.56 -11.14 -9.23
CA PRO A 306 -10.56 -12.15 -9.59
C PRO A 306 -9.34 -12.17 -8.64
N THR A 307 -9.18 -11.14 -7.81
CA THR A 307 -8.07 -11.01 -6.84
C THR A 307 -8.25 -11.88 -5.60
N LEU A 308 -9.45 -12.39 -5.36
CA LEU A 308 -9.75 -13.29 -4.25
C LEU A 308 -10.05 -14.71 -4.79
N PRO A 309 -9.41 -15.78 -4.26
CA PRO A 309 -9.72 -17.15 -4.67
C PRO A 309 -11.19 -17.50 -4.43
N GLY A 310 -11.79 -18.25 -5.35
CA GLY A 310 -13.17 -18.70 -5.18
C GLY A 310 -13.36 -19.52 -3.91
N GLY A 311 -14.45 -19.26 -3.17
CA GLY A 311 -14.76 -19.92 -1.88
C GLY A 311 -13.96 -19.39 -0.69
N ASP A 312 -13.12 -18.36 -0.86
CA ASP A 312 -12.29 -17.84 0.21
C ASP A 312 -13.07 -16.93 1.17
N LEU A 313 -14.01 -16.15 0.62
CA LEU A 313 -14.93 -15.36 1.43
C LEU A 313 -15.76 -16.26 2.35
N GLU A 314 -16.32 -17.35 1.83
CA GLU A 314 -17.12 -18.32 2.60
C GLU A 314 -16.30 -18.95 3.73
N LYS A 315 -15.03 -19.25 3.51
CA LYS A 315 -14.11 -19.74 4.56
C LYS A 315 -13.86 -18.68 5.64
N ALA A 316 -13.68 -17.41 5.24
CA ALA A 316 -13.50 -16.31 6.17
C ALA A 316 -14.76 -16.07 7.01
N LEU A 317 -15.95 -16.14 6.40
CA LEU A 317 -17.24 -16.04 7.09
C LEU A 317 -17.52 -17.25 8.01
N ALA A 318 -16.98 -18.42 7.69
CA ALA A 318 -17.03 -19.59 8.59
C ALA A 318 -16.04 -19.46 9.79
N TRP A 319 -15.08 -18.52 9.70
CA TRP A 319 -14.15 -18.23 10.79
C TRP A 319 -14.73 -17.24 11.80
N ALA A 320 -15.41 -16.18 11.35
CA ALA A 320 -15.94 -15.10 12.17
C ALA A 320 -17.19 -14.47 11.56
N ASP A 321 -18.07 -13.92 12.39
CA ASP A 321 -19.18 -13.07 11.94
C ASP A 321 -18.61 -11.72 11.48
N VAL A 322 -18.89 -11.32 10.24
CA VAL A 322 -18.32 -10.09 9.65
C VAL A 322 -19.40 -9.04 9.44
N TYR A 323 -19.28 -7.96 10.16
CA TYR A 323 -20.11 -6.76 10.06
C TYR A 323 -19.42 -5.74 9.15
N LEU A 324 -20.17 -5.07 8.29
CA LEU A 324 -19.64 -4.06 7.38
C LEU A 324 -20.42 -2.76 7.47
N LEU A 325 -19.74 -1.66 7.79
CA LEU A 325 -20.18 -0.29 7.58
C LEU A 325 -19.65 0.18 6.23
N SER A 326 -20.52 0.62 5.32
CA SER A 326 -20.16 1.08 3.98
C SER A 326 -21.23 2.01 3.41
N LYS A 327 -21.07 2.46 2.15
CA LYS A 327 -22.10 3.17 1.39
C LYS A 327 -23.11 2.26 0.70
N ALA A 328 -22.87 0.95 0.69
CA ALA A 328 -23.80 -0.01 0.10
C ALA A 328 -25.08 -0.12 0.94
N ALA A 329 -26.21 -0.44 0.29
CA ALA A 329 -27.46 -0.72 0.99
C ALA A 329 -27.33 -1.99 1.85
N ALA A 330 -28.07 -2.08 2.94
CA ALA A 330 -28.02 -3.22 3.85
C ALA A 330 -28.28 -4.55 3.15
N ASP A 331 -29.32 -4.62 2.32
CA ASP A 331 -29.70 -5.82 1.56
C ASP A 331 -28.55 -6.29 0.64
N ASP A 332 -27.85 -5.35 -0.02
CA ASP A 332 -26.70 -5.67 -0.88
C ASP A 332 -25.50 -6.23 -0.09
N VAL A 333 -25.28 -5.75 1.12
CA VAL A 333 -24.24 -6.25 2.04
C VAL A 333 -24.59 -7.65 2.52
N GLU A 334 -25.87 -7.89 2.86
CA GLU A 334 -26.38 -9.18 3.30
C GLU A 334 -26.35 -10.23 2.19
N ASP A 335 -26.58 -9.86 0.93
CA ASP A 335 -26.42 -10.72 -0.24
C ASP A 335 -24.99 -11.23 -0.44
N LEU A 336 -23.99 -10.54 0.12
CA LEU A 336 -22.59 -10.98 0.15
C LEU A 336 -22.30 -11.95 1.31
N GLY A 337 -23.26 -12.20 2.20
CA GLY A 337 -23.12 -13.01 3.40
C GLY A 337 -22.53 -12.24 4.59
N LEU A 338 -22.44 -10.91 4.51
CA LEU A 338 -21.98 -10.03 5.57
C LEU A 338 -23.18 -9.51 6.38
N LEU A 339 -22.91 -8.99 7.57
CA LEU A 339 -23.91 -8.33 8.41
C LEU A 339 -23.81 -6.82 8.23
N ALA A 340 -24.90 -6.17 7.82
CA ALA A 340 -24.86 -4.72 7.58
C ALA A 340 -24.83 -3.92 8.87
N ILE A 341 -24.02 -2.85 8.88
CA ILE A 341 -24.03 -1.78 9.88
C ILE A 341 -24.42 -0.49 9.18
N ASP A 342 -25.54 0.12 9.60
CA ASP A 342 -26.04 1.38 9.03
C ASP A 342 -25.39 2.63 9.67
N ARG A 343 -24.90 2.49 10.89
CA ARG A 343 -24.34 3.62 11.68
C ARG A 343 -23.14 3.17 12.50
N PRO A 344 -22.11 4.01 12.63
CA PRO A 344 -20.94 3.72 13.48
C PRO A 344 -21.29 3.34 14.91
N SER A 345 -22.38 3.89 15.47
CA SER A 345 -22.85 3.58 16.82
C SER A 345 -23.25 2.12 17.03
N GLN A 346 -23.57 1.36 15.97
CA GLN A 346 -23.83 -0.07 16.07
C GLN A 346 -22.53 -0.85 16.34
N ALA A 347 -21.41 -0.45 15.73
CA ALA A 347 -20.10 -1.02 16.06
C ALA A 347 -19.70 -0.74 17.51
N ALA A 348 -20.01 0.47 18.03
CA ALA A 348 -19.80 0.80 19.44
C ALA A 348 -20.64 -0.10 20.38
N LYS A 349 -21.88 -0.45 20.00
CA LYS A 349 -22.71 -1.40 20.77
C LYS A 349 -22.13 -2.82 20.77
N LEU A 350 -21.56 -3.28 19.65
CA LEU A 350 -20.83 -4.55 19.60
C LEU A 350 -19.67 -4.54 20.59
N ALA A 351 -18.90 -3.44 20.65
CA ALA A 351 -17.80 -3.28 21.61
C ALA A 351 -18.26 -3.36 23.07
N ALA A 352 -19.40 -2.77 23.40
CA ALA A 352 -19.96 -2.80 24.75
C ALA A 352 -20.36 -4.21 25.21
N SER A 353 -20.67 -5.13 24.28
CA SER A 353 -21.08 -6.52 24.55
C SER A 353 -19.95 -7.54 24.41
N ALA A 354 -18.79 -7.18 23.87
CA ALA A 354 -17.67 -8.10 23.66
C ALA A 354 -16.95 -8.44 24.97
N HIS A 355 -16.45 -9.67 25.08
CA HIS A 355 -15.62 -10.08 26.24
C HIS A 355 -14.19 -9.57 26.08
N SER A 356 -13.68 -9.53 24.85
CA SER A 356 -12.37 -8.97 24.52
C SER A 356 -12.41 -8.18 23.21
N LEU A 357 -11.60 -7.13 23.10
CA LEU A 357 -11.64 -6.15 22.03
C LEU A 357 -10.25 -5.82 21.51
N VAL A 358 -10.11 -5.76 20.20
CA VAL A 358 -9.01 -5.12 19.49
C VAL A 358 -9.56 -4.06 18.56
N THR A 359 -8.91 -2.88 18.50
CA THR A 359 -9.24 -1.84 17.55
C THR A 359 -8.05 -1.50 16.65
N ILE A 360 -8.30 -1.34 15.35
CA ILE A 360 -7.26 -1.10 14.35
C ILE A 360 -7.71 0.01 13.41
N SER A 361 -7.09 1.18 13.50
CA SER A 361 -7.22 2.21 12.47
C SER A 361 -6.33 1.88 11.27
N GLN A 362 -6.79 2.18 10.05
CA GLN A 362 -6.05 1.91 8.81
C GLN A 362 -5.52 0.46 8.73
N ALA A 363 -6.42 -0.49 8.98
CA ALA A 363 -6.11 -1.92 8.99
C ALA A 363 -5.54 -2.42 7.65
N ASP A 364 -5.84 -1.73 6.55
CA ASP A 364 -5.33 -2.00 5.21
C ASP A 364 -3.82 -1.74 5.06
N ARG A 365 -3.24 -0.86 5.90
CA ARG A 365 -1.79 -0.59 5.94
C ARG A 365 -1.08 -1.38 7.04
N THR A 366 -1.83 -1.89 7.99
CA THR A 366 -1.32 -2.54 9.20
C THR A 366 -1.08 -4.02 8.95
N ARG A 367 0.02 -4.54 9.48
CA ARG A 367 0.31 -5.97 9.54
C ARG A 367 0.21 -6.46 10.97
N THR A 368 -0.82 -7.23 11.28
CA THR A 368 -0.97 -7.84 12.60
C THR A 368 -0.14 -9.10 12.71
N ALA A 369 0.68 -9.21 13.77
CA ALA A 369 1.43 -10.39 14.14
C ALA A 369 1.09 -10.80 15.59
N LEU A 370 0.84 -12.10 15.82
CA LEU A 370 0.70 -12.63 17.16
C LEU A 370 2.08 -12.91 17.73
N LEU A 371 2.33 -12.46 18.96
CA LEU A 371 3.52 -12.81 19.74
C LEU A 371 3.28 -14.23 20.26
N SER A 372 3.97 -15.21 19.67
CA SER A 372 3.90 -16.63 20.05
C SER A 372 4.74 -16.95 21.27
#